data_b66182a52084c5f28931bacfb5983f8c
#
_entry.id   b66182a52084c5f28931bacfb5983f8c
#
_cell.length_a   1.000
_cell.length_b   1.000
_cell.length_c   1.000
_cell.angle_alpha   90.00
_cell.angle_beta   90.00
_cell.angle_gamma   90.00
#
_symmetry.space_group_name_H-M   'P 1'
#
loop_
_entity.id
_entity.type
_entity.pdbx_description
1 polymer ?
#
loop_
_entity_poly.entity_id
_entity_poly.type
_entity_poly.pdbx_seq_one_letter_code
_entity_poly.pdbx_strand_id
1 'polypeptide(L)'
;MTGVQTCLFRSSYKNFKSTLAFKEGSAFSVGSEEEFALLLDDDVHALSVPVLLAHEDNVEGNHAASAGKLDQDLLFYIMSRGFSYEDAENLMIESKFSGAIDCLEDEEIKEKIRNRVHGIIRKR
;
A
#
# COMPACT_ATOMS: atom_id res chain seq x y z
N MET A 1 3.89 11.86 -6.57
CA MET A 1 4.04 10.78 -5.59
C MET A 1 3.34 9.54 -6.11
N THR A 2 4.01 8.39 -6.13
CA THR A 2 3.41 7.11 -6.52
C THR A 2 3.46 6.19 -5.31
N GLY A 3 2.31 5.72 -4.87
CA GLY A 3 2.20 4.80 -3.73
C GLY A 3 1.59 3.47 -4.18
N VAL A 4 2.19 2.36 -3.76
CA VAL A 4 1.66 1.01 -3.99
C VAL A 4 1.34 0.36 -2.66
N GLN A 5 0.10 -0.09 -2.51
CA GLN A 5 -0.37 -0.78 -1.32
C GLN A 5 -0.86 -2.18 -1.68
N THR A 6 -0.42 -3.16 -0.94
CA THR A 6 -0.73 -4.57 -1.22
C THR A 6 -0.98 -5.33 0.06
N CYS A 7 -1.98 -6.21 0.04
CA CYS A 7 -2.21 -7.21 1.08
C CYS A 7 -1.84 -8.59 0.57
N LEU A 8 -1.12 -9.35 1.39
CA LEU A 8 -0.63 -10.69 1.08
C LEU A 8 -1.22 -11.70 2.07
N PHE A 9 -1.78 -12.79 1.57
CA PHE A 9 -2.40 -13.86 2.37
C PHE A 9 -2.32 -15.21 1.65
N ARG A 10 -2.58 -16.31 2.35
CA ARG A 10 -2.63 -17.68 1.82
C ARG A 10 -1.31 -18.11 1.15
N SER A 11 -0.20 -18.06 1.88
CA SER A 11 1.12 -18.49 1.39
C SER A 11 1.56 -17.79 0.10
N SER A 12 1.13 -16.53 -0.09
CA SER A 12 1.45 -15.81 -1.32
C SER A 12 2.87 -15.28 -1.32
N TYR A 13 3.45 -15.22 -2.52
CA TYR A 13 4.73 -14.57 -2.76
C TYR A 13 4.54 -13.39 -3.69
N LYS A 14 5.02 -12.21 -3.28
CA LYS A 14 5.03 -11.00 -4.09
C LYS A 14 6.45 -10.56 -4.38
N ASN A 15 6.72 -10.26 -5.64
CA ASN A 15 7.91 -9.56 -6.06
C ASN A 15 7.48 -8.26 -6.74
N PHE A 16 7.79 -7.14 -6.11
CA PHE A 16 7.52 -5.80 -6.62
C PHE A 16 8.82 -5.18 -7.12
N LYS A 17 8.81 -4.73 -8.35
CA LYS A 17 9.91 -3.96 -8.95
C LYS A 17 9.34 -2.69 -9.54
N SER A 18 9.96 -1.58 -9.22
CA SER A 18 9.58 -0.28 -9.72
C SER A 18 10.80 0.55 -10.06
N THR A 19 10.63 1.53 -10.93
CA THR A 19 11.72 2.42 -11.32
C THR A 19 11.19 3.84 -11.43
N LEU A 20 11.74 4.73 -10.62
CA LEU A 20 11.57 6.16 -10.77
C LEU A 20 12.77 6.71 -11.56
N ALA A 21 12.52 7.25 -12.73
CA ALA A 21 13.58 7.76 -13.61
C ALA A 21 13.42 9.26 -13.88
N PHE A 22 14.42 10.05 -13.49
CA PHE A 22 14.57 11.44 -13.88
C PHE A 22 15.42 11.49 -15.15
N LYS A 23 14.83 11.90 -16.25
CA LYS A 23 15.51 12.00 -17.54
C LYS A 23 16.15 13.38 -17.71
N GLU A 24 17.12 13.50 -18.63
CA GLU A 24 17.66 14.78 -19.04
C GLU A 24 16.55 15.77 -19.40
N GLY A 25 16.66 17.00 -18.92
CA GLY A 25 15.67 18.06 -19.10
C GLY A 25 14.56 18.06 -18.05
N SER A 26 14.58 17.17 -17.05
CA SER A 26 13.62 17.16 -15.94
C SER A 26 14.08 17.95 -14.71
N ALA A 27 14.97 18.93 -14.87
CA ALA A 27 15.46 19.76 -13.79
C ALA A 27 14.32 20.31 -12.92
N PHE A 28 14.54 20.35 -11.60
CA PHE A 28 13.60 20.77 -10.57
C PHE A 28 12.38 19.85 -10.37
N SER A 29 12.40 18.67 -10.97
CA SER A 29 11.34 17.67 -10.71
C SER A 29 11.53 17.04 -9.34
N VAL A 30 10.40 16.78 -8.68
CA VAL A 30 10.32 16.05 -7.41
C VAL A 30 9.54 14.76 -7.64
N GLY A 31 10.13 13.63 -7.27
CA GLY A 31 9.50 12.32 -7.37
C GLY A 31 9.60 11.53 -6.07
N SER A 32 8.52 10.90 -5.67
CA SER A 32 8.51 10.00 -4.52
C SER A 32 7.76 8.72 -4.88
N GLU A 33 8.33 7.60 -4.50
CA GLU A 33 7.75 6.28 -4.65
C GLU A 33 7.73 5.56 -3.29
N GLU A 34 6.57 5.07 -2.90
CA GLU A 34 6.41 4.35 -1.65
C GLU A 34 5.64 3.04 -1.88
N GLU A 35 6.15 1.95 -1.34
CA GLU A 35 5.45 0.67 -1.28
C GLU A 35 5.21 0.26 0.16
N PHE A 36 4.00 -0.19 0.43
CA PHE A 36 3.65 -0.87 1.68
C PHE A 36 3.02 -2.22 1.39
N ALA A 37 3.61 -3.30 1.91
CA ALA A 37 3.07 -4.65 1.85
C ALA A 37 2.51 -5.06 3.22
N LEU A 38 1.20 -5.29 3.31
CA LEU A 38 0.57 -5.83 4.51
C LEU A 38 0.59 -7.37 4.47
N LEU A 39 1.27 -7.97 5.44
CA LEU A 39 1.41 -9.42 5.57
C LEU A 39 0.32 -9.92 6.52
N LEU A 40 -0.64 -10.66 6.02
CA LEU A 40 -1.80 -11.11 6.77
C LEU A 40 -1.65 -12.53 7.34
N ASP A 41 -0.72 -13.32 6.79
CA ASP A 41 -0.41 -14.67 7.25
C ASP A 41 1.10 -14.82 7.47
N ASP A 42 1.51 -15.85 8.23
CA ASP A 42 2.92 -16.05 8.61
C ASP A 42 3.80 -16.58 7.48
N ASP A 43 3.21 -17.26 6.52
CA ASP A 43 3.87 -17.92 5.40
C ASP A 43 3.83 -17.09 4.10
N VAL A 44 3.57 -15.81 4.19
CA VAL A 44 3.62 -14.88 3.07
C VAL A 44 4.99 -14.21 2.95
N HIS A 45 5.41 -13.94 1.73
CA HIS A 45 6.68 -13.30 1.44
C HIS A 45 6.50 -12.11 0.51
N ALA A 46 7.12 -10.98 0.86
CA ALA A 46 7.19 -9.79 0.02
C ALA A 46 8.66 -9.45 -0.25
N LEU A 47 9.00 -9.31 -1.54
CA LEU A 47 10.28 -8.77 -1.98
C LEU A 47 10.01 -7.49 -2.75
N SER A 48 10.63 -6.40 -2.34
CA SER A 48 10.55 -5.10 -3.00
C SER A 48 11.92 -4.66 -3.48
N VAL A 49 11.98 -4.22 -4.73
CA VAL A 49 13.21 -3.73 -5.37
C VAL A 49 12.92 -2.39 -6.05
N PRO A 50 12.81 -1.30 -5.27
CA PRO A 50 12.69 0.03 -5.85
C PRO A 50 14.02 0.47 -6.46
N VAL A 51 13.97 1.14 -7.62
CA VAL A 51 15.13 1.65 -8.34
C VAL A 51 14.93 3.13 -8.62
N LEU A 52 15.93 3.95 -8.29
CA LEU A 52 15.99 5.37 -8.61
C LEU A 52 17.08 5.61 -9.65
N LEU A 53 16.70 6.14 -10.80
CA LEU A 53 17.62 6.52 -11.88
C LEU A 53 17.59 8.03 -12.05
N ALA A 54 18.71 8.71 -11.76
CA ALA A 54 18.85 10.15 -11.96
C ALA A 54 19.81 10.42 -13.12
N HIS A 55 19.26 10.92 -14.23
CA HIS A 55 20.00 11.42 -15.39
C HIS A 55 19.97 12.95 -15.46
N GLU A 56 19.59 13.60 -14.36
CA GLU A 56 19.51 15.05 -14.19
C GLU A 56 20.00 15.41 -12.78
N ASP A 57 20.80 16.47 -12.66
CA ASP A 57 21.45 16.82 -11.39
C ASP A 57 20.53 17.56 -10.41
N ASN A 58 19.62 18.38 -10.91
CA ASN A 58 18.73 19.22 -10.09
C ASN A 58 17.37 18.57 -9.89
N VAL A 59 17.34 17.40 -9.27
CA VAL A 59 16.08 16.66 -8.97
C VAL A 59 16.06 16.22 -7.53
N GLU A 60 14.85 16.02 -7.00
CA GLU A 60 14.63 15.43 -5.69
C GLU A 60 13.88 14.09 -5.85
N GLY A 61 14.54 13.00 -5.47
CA GLY A 61 14.00 11.65 -5.59
C GLY A 61 14.00 10.92 -4.26
N ASN A 62 12.84 10.37 -3.88
CA ASN A 62 12.71 9.53 -2.71
C ASN A 62 12.07 8.19 -3.08
N HIS A 63 12.54 7.13 -2.44
CA HIS A 63 11.84 5.86 -2.49
C HIS A 63 11.84 5.19 -1.11
N ALA A 64 10.77 4.44 -0.81
CA ALA A 64 10.65 3.66 0.39
C ALA A 64 9.90 2.36 0.10
N ALA A 65 10.32 1.28 0.76
CA ALA A 65 9.59 0.03 0.76
C ALA A 65 9.48 -0.49 2.19
N SER A 66 8.30 -0.92 2.57
CA SER A 66 8.05 -1.48 3.89
C SER A 66 7.10 -2.65 3.82
N ALA A 67 7.27 -3.60 4.74
CA ALA A 67 6.36 -4.71 4.93
C ALA A 67 6.07 -4.87 6.43
N GLY A 68 4.83 -5.15 6.77
CA GLY A 68 4.42 -5.29 8.17
C GLY A 68 3.15 -6.10 8.33
N LYS A 69 2.96 -6.62 9.54
CA LYS A 69 1.71 -7.25 9.97
C LYS A 69 0.74 -6.21 10.54
N LEU A 70 -0.48 -6.63 10.80
CA LEU A 70 -1.44 -5.81 11.52
C LEU A 70 -0.96 -5.56 12.96
N ASP A 71 -1.13 -4.33 13.42
CA ASP A 71 -0.85 -3.93 14.79
C ASP A 71 -1.85 -4.62 15.73
N GLN A 72 -1.34 -5.51 16.59
CA GLN A 72 -2.15 -6.31 17.48
C GLN A 72 -2.79 -5.49 18.62
N ASP A 73 -2.13 -4.42 19.07
CA ASP A 73 -2.66 -3.53 20.11
C ASP A 73 -3.84 -2.71 19.54
N LEU A 74 -3.70 -2.22 18.32
CA LEU A 74 -4.79 -1.52 17.64
C LEU A 74 -5.95 -2.45 17.32
N LEU A 75 -5.68 -3.68 16.89
CA LEU A 75 -6.70 -4.70 16.67
C LEU A 75 -7.49 -4.99 17.96
N PHE A 76 -6.78 -5.22 19.06
CA PHE A 76 -7.39 -5.41 20.37
C PHE A 76 -8.22 -4.21 20.80
N TYR A 77 -7.72 -3.00 20.58
CA TYR A 77 -8.45 -1.76 20.89
C TYR A 77 -9.78 -1.67 20.13
N ILE A 78 -9.78 -1.94 18.82
CA ILE A 78 -11.01 -1.91 18.00
C ILE A 78 -11.99 -2.97 18.49
N MET A 79 -11.52 -4.18 18.78
CA MET A 79 -12.35 -5.26 19.33
C MET A 79 -12.96 -4.86 20.69
N SER A 80 -12.22 -4.15 21.55
CA SER A 80 -12.72 -3.67 22.84
C SER A 80 -13.85 -2.63 22.71
N ARG A 81 -14.03 -2.06 21.52
CA ARG A 81 -15.13 -1.15 21.17
C ARG A 81 -16.36 -1.87 20.62
N GLY A 82 -16.35 -3.21 20.59
CA GLY A 82 -17.49 -4.04 20.22
C GLY A 82 -17.46 -4.59 18.80
N PHE A 83 -16.36 -4.41 18.06
CA PHE A 83 -16.18 -5.04 16.75
C PHE A 83 -15.82 -6.53 16.92
N SER A 84 -16.29 -7.37 16.01
CA SER A 84 -15.75 -8.72 15.90
C SER A 84 -14.29 -8.69 15.45
N TYR A 85 -13.54 -9.78 15.63
CA TYR A 85 -12.18 -9.88 15.10
C TYR A 85 -12.15 -9.63 13.60
N GLU A 86 -13.05 -10.26 12.85
CA GLU A 86 -13.15 -10.13 11.40
C GLU A 86 -13.44 -8.70 10.96
N ASP A 87 -14.38 -8.02 11.61
CA ASP A 87 -14.70 -6.63 11.27
C ASP A 87 -13.56 -5.67 11.62
N ALA A 88 -12.89 -5.89 12.75
CA ALA A 88 -11.74 -5.10 13.17
C ALA A 88 -10.55 -5.27 12.19
N GLU A 89 -10.25 -6.51 11.80
CA GLU A 89 -9.22 -6.82 10.83
C GLU A 89 -9.53 -6.18 9.46
N ASN A 90 -10.76 -6.33 8.97
CA ASN A 90 -11.20 -5.75 7.72
C ASN A 90 -11.08 -4.21 7.74
N LEU A 91 -11.51 -3.57 8.82
CA LEU A 91 -11.39 -2.12 8.99
C LEU A 91 -9.92 -1.66 8.92
N MET A 92 -9.03 -2.39 9.59
CA MET A 92 -7.59 -2.07 9.56
C MET A 92 -6.98 -2.26 8.18
N ILE A 93 -7.36 -3.30 7.45
CA ILE A 93 -6.91 -3.53 6.07
C ILE A 93 -7.40 -2.40 5.17
N GLU A 94 -8.68 -2.06 5.22
CA GLU A 94 -9.28 -1.00 4.42
C GLU A 94 -8.63 0.36 4.67
N SER A 95 -8.28 0.66 5.93
CA SER A 95 -7.60 1.90 6.28
C SER A 95 -6.27 2.08 5.54
N LYS A 96 -5.60 0.99 5.17
CA LYS A 96 -4.34 1.05 4.41
C LYS A 96 -4.54 1.47 2.96
N PHE A 97 -5.73 1.28 2.40
CA PHE A 97 -6.05 1.68 1.04
C PHE A 97 -6.68 3.06 0.95
N SER A 98 -7.25 3.58 2.05
CA SER A 98 -8.02 4.83 2.05
C SER A 98 -7.20 6.00 1.51
N GLY A 99 -5.94 6.16 1.95
CA GLY A 99 -5.08 7.24 1.49
C GLY A 99 -4.87 7.28 -0.03
N ALA A 100 -4.72 6.10 -0.66
CA ALA A 100 -4.58 6.01 -2.11
C ALA A 100 -5.91 6.27 -2.83
N ILE A 101 -7.02 5.81 -2.25
CA ILE A 101 -8.36 6.02 -2.82
C ILE A 101 -8.77 7.49 -2.73
N ASP A 102 -8.47 8.14 -1.61
CA ASP A 102 -8.88 9.53 -1.36
C ASP A 102 -8.15 10.55 -2.24
N CYS A 103 -6.99 10.17 -2.82
CA CYS A 103 -6.29 10.99 -3.83
C CYS A 103 -7.01 11.06 -5.18
N LEU A 104 -8.00 10.21 -5.45
CA LEU A 104 -8.79 10.26 -6.68
C LEU A 104 -9.82 11.38 -6.59
N GLU A 105 -10.15 12.00 -7.73
CA GLU A 105 -11.18 13.05 -7.78
C GLU A 105 -12.59 12.50 -8.04
N ASP A 106 -12.67 11.36 -8.73
CA ASP A 106 -13.92 10.76 -9.18
C ASP A 106 -14.53 9.85 -8.10
N GLU A 107 -15.66 10.25 -7.53
CA GLU A 107 -16.35 9.51 -6.48
C GLU A 107 -16.92 8.16 -6.98
N GLU A 108 -17.30 8.03 -8.24
CA GLU A 108 -17.78 6.76 -8.79
C GLU A 108 -16.64 5.74 -8.86
N ILE A 109 -15.45 6.20 -9.24
CA ILE A 109 -14.24 5.37 -9.27
C ILE A 109 -13.82 4.97 -7.85
N LYS A 110 -13.84 5.91 -6.89
CA LYS A 110 -13.56 5.60 -5.48
C LYS A 110 -14.47 4.49 -4.96
N GLU A 111 -15.76 4.62 -5.19
CA GLU A 111 -16.76 3.63 -4.74
C GLU A 111 -16.54 2.27 -5.39
N LYS A 112 -16.24 2.21 -6.68
CA LYS A 112 -15.91 0.95 -7.37
C LYS A 112 -14.67 0.29 -6.78
N ILE A 113 -13.63 1.07 -6.45
CA ILE A 113 -12.40 0.54 -5.85
C ILE A 113 -12.69 0.04 -4.43
N ARG A 114 -13.39 0.81 -3.59
CA ARG A 114 -13.78 0.38 -2.23
C ARG A 114 -14.54 -0.94 -2.28
N ASN A 115 -15.57 -1.03 -3.10
CA ASN A 115 -16.35 -2.26 -3.27
C ASN A 115 -15.50 -3.44 -3.74
N ARG A 116 -14.51 -3.19 -4.60
CA ARG A 116 -13.58 -4.24 -5.05
C ARG A 116 -12.67 -4.71 -3.92
N VAL A 117 -12.11 -3.80 -3.14
CA VAL A 117 -11.27 -4.10 -1.97
C VAL A 117 -12.06 -4.92 -0.95
N HIS A 118 -13.25 -4.47 -0.56
CA HIS A 118 -14.16 -5.20 0.33
C HIS A 118 -14.46 -6.62 -0.18
N GLY A 119 -14.74 -6.75 -1.48
CA GLY A 119 -15.05 -8.05 -2.08
C GLY A 119 -13.86 -9.03 -2.12
N ILE A 120 -12.62 -8.53 -2.07
CA ILE A 120 -11.41 -9.35 -1.99
C ILE A 120 -11.16 -9.77 -0.53
N ILE A 121 -11.25 -8.84 0.41
CA ILE A 121 -10.99 -9.07 1.83
C ILE A 121 -11.96 -10.11 2.39
N ARG A 122 -13.26 -10.00 2.10
CA ARG A 122 -14.29 -10.93 2.57
C ARG A 122 -14.23 -12.35 1.98
N LYS A 123 -13.45 -12.57 0.94
CA LYS A 123 -13.25 -13.89 0.30
C LYS A 123 -11.98 -14.62 0.78
N ARG A 124 -11.28 -14.05 1.71
CA ARG A 124 -10.02 -14.51 2.29
C ARG A 124 -10.10 -15.79 3.15
#